data_03e2a49a61711f8c9d02086a71da981a
#
_entry.id   03e2a49a61711f8c9d02086a71da981a
#
_cell.length_a   1.000
_cell.length_b   1.000
_cell.length_c   1.000
_cell.angle_alpha   90.00
_cell.angle_beta   90.00
_cell.angle_gamma   90.00
#
_symmetry.space_group_name_H-M   'P 1'
#
loop_
_entity.id
_entity.type
_entity.pdbx_description
1 polymer ?
#
loop_
_entity_poly.entity_id
_entity_poly.type
_entity_poly.pdbx_seq_one_letter_code
_entity_poly.pdbx_strand_id
1 'polypeptide(L)'
;MLYVWFGAMHTRVDAALISTESEDVLLETVAETRKRINSIETAANCFDAQSELSAVNRMAAERIMPVSRELESILRECLRYNVMTDGLFDITVGSDGYDNRMVHDIILPGDGTVAFRRRGLYVNLSGFLKGYALEQVRHIIKGAGITAALVNMGNSSVMALGRPDGQNGWEVSFGNGSRKDTVTLCDQCLTTSGNDSPARRHIVNPATGKLIEGCRSVSVVNRNAAEGEVLSTCLFIDPRRTFPAFSNYLLI
;
A
#
# COMPACT_ATOMS: atom_id res chain seq x y z
N MET A 1 11.17 24.54 6.37
CA MET A 1 11.09 23.06 6.32
C MET A 1 10.63 22.55 7.66
N LEU A 2 9.60 21.73 7.68
CA LEU A 2 9.12 20.99 8.86
C LEU A 2 9.46 19.51 8.69
N TYR A 3 10.06 18.88 9.72
CA TYR A 3 10.24 17.43 9.80
C TYR A 3 9.52 16.89 11.02
N VAL A 4 8.70 15.86 10.81
CA VAL A 4 7.95 15.20 11.88
C VAL A 4 7.97 13.70 11.69
N TRP A 5 7.68 12.97 12.78
CA TRP A 5 7.43 11.54 12.70
C TRP A 5 6.32 11.12 13.67
N PHE A 6 5.62 10.04 13.35
CA PHE A 6 4.59 9.41 14.18
C PHE A 6 4.44 7.92 13.85
N GLY A 7 3.78 7.17 14.74
CA GLY A 7 3.42 5.76 14.49
C GLY A 7 2.06 5.65 13.81
N ALA A 8 1.95 4.81 12.76
CA ALA A 8 0.70 4.39 12.13
C ALA A 8 0.95 3.13 11.30
N MET A 9 -0.09 2.30 11.06
CA MET A 9 0.00 1.06 10.26
C MET A 9 1.15 0.15 10.70
N HIS A 10 1.33 0.00 12.00
CA HIS A 10 2.40 -0.79 12.64
C HIS A 10 3.82 -0.39 12.22
N THR A 11 4.03 0.84 11.78
CA THR A 11 5.33 1.34 11.38
C THR A 11 5.54 2.79 11.80
N ARG A 12 6.75 3.30 11.60
CA ARG A 12 7.07 4.71 11.71
C ARG A 12 6.77 5.39 10.39
N VAL A 13 6.11 6.54 10.46
CA VAL A 13 5.88 7.46 9.34
C VAL A 13 6.75 8.69 9.58
N ASP A 14 7.63 8.99 8.64
CA ASP A 14 8.45 10.20 8.61
C ASP A 14 7.94 11.12 7.51
N ALA A 15 7.77 12.40 7.81
CA ALA A 15 7.35 13.41 6.83
C ALA A 15 8.24 14.65 6.90
N ALA A 16 8.81 15.03 5.77
CA ALA A 16 9.53 16.28 5.56
C ALA A 16 8.73 17.14 4.58
N LEU A 17 8.32 18.34 5.01
CA LEU A 17 7.54 19.29 4.22
C LEU A 17 8.38 20.56 3.99
N ILE A 18 8.51 20.99 2.75
CA ILE A 18 9.16 22.25 2.37
C ILE A 18 8.10 23.13 1.70
N SER A 19 7.85 24.30 2.26
CA SER A 19 6.88 25.26 1.76
C SER A 19 7.22 26.66 2.24
N THR A 20 6.63 27.65 1.57
CA THR A 20 6.56 29.06 2.00
C THR A 20 5.36 29.34 2.91
N GLU A 21 4.47 28.37 3.06
CA GLU A 21 3.31 28.45 3.97
C GLU A 21 3.76 28.59 5.43
N SER A 22 2.88 29.09 6.30
CA SER A 22 3.15 29.25 7.73
C SER A 22 3.38 27.88 8.42
N GLU A 23 4.07 27.91 9.54
CA GLU A 23 4.29 26.71 10.36
C GLU A 23 2.97 26.07 10.79
N ASP A 24 1.96 26.89 11.12
CA ASP A 24 0.61 26.42 11.51
C ASP A 24 -0.03 25.59 10.39
N VAL A 25 0.05 26.04 9.12
CA VAL A 25 -0.48 25.29 7.95
C VAL A 25 0.25 23.94 7.80
N LEU A 26 1.57 23.93 8.02
CA LEU A 26 2.35 22.68 7.94
C LEU A 26 1.95 21.71 9.07
N LEU A 27 1.76 22.20 10.30
CA LEU A 27 1.34 21.37 11.44
C LEU A 27 -0.08 20.85 11.27
N GLU A 28 -1.01 21.66 10.80
CA GLU A 28 -2.38 21.24 10.47
C GLU A 28 -2.39 20.16 9.40
N THR A 29 -1.57 20.32 8.34
CA THR A 29 -1.42 19.33 7.27
C THR A 29 -0.90 18.00 7.79
N VAL A 30 0.07 18.01 8.71
CA VAL A 30 0.55 16.81 9.38
C VAL A 30 -0.53 16.15 10.24
N ALA A 31 -1.29 16.94 11.00
CA ALA A 31 -2.37 16.43 11.83
C ALA A 31 -3.47 15.76 10.97
N GLU A 32 -3.85 16.39 9.86
CA GLU A 32 -4.81 15.84 8.90
C GLU A 32 -4.27 14.55 8.24
N THR A 33 -3.00 14.55 7.82
CA THR A 33 -2.30 13.38 7.28
C THR A 33 -2.37 12.20 8.26
N ARG A 34 -2.01 12.42 9.54
CA ARG A 34 -2.07 11.39 10.57
C ARG A 34 -3.49 10.88 10.79
N LYS A 35 -4.47 11.79 10.87
CA LYS A 35 -5.88 11.44 11.00
C LYS A 35 -6.37 10.59 9.84
N ARG A 36 -5.97 10.94 8.62
CA ARG A 36 -6.33 10.20 7.41
C ARG A 36 -5.74 8.78 7.39
N ILE A 37 -4.46 8.62 7.71
CA ILE A 37 -3.82 7.31 7.79
C ILE A 37 -4.49 6.43 8.85
N ASN A 38 -4.78 6.98 10.04
CA ASN A 38 -5.46 6.25 11.10
C ASN A 38 -6.90 5.83 10.70
N SER A 39 -7.63 6.67 9.95
CA SER A 39 -8.95 6.33 9.43
C SER A 39 -8.91 5.12 8.48
N ILE A 40 -7.93 5.09 7.58
CA ILE A 40 -7.71 3.95 6.67
C ILE A 40 -7.34 2.68 7.46
N GLU A 41 -6.47 2.81 8.45
CA GLU A 41 -6.08 1.69 9.32
C GLU A 41 -7.27 1.13 10.08
N THR A 42 -8.11 1.97 10.67
CA THR A 42 -9.32 1.57 11.39
C THR A 42 -10.31 0.83 10.47
N ALA A 43 -10.44 1.24 9.22
CA ALA A 43 -11.32 0.56 8.28
C ALA A 43 -10.74 -0.78 7.79
N ALA A 44 -9.44 -0.83 7.46
CA ALA A 44 -8.88 -1.85 6.58
C ALA A 44 -7.80 -2.75 7.21
N ASN A 45 -7.46 -2.59 8.50
CA ASN A 45 -6.47 -3.40 9.18
C ASN A 45 -7.05 -4.76 9.61
N CYS A 46 -6.73 -5.84 8.88
CA CYS A 46 -7.21 -7.19 9.19
C CYS A 46 -6.60 -7.79 10.47
N PHE A 47 -5.57 -7.18 11.05
CA PHE A 47 -4.95 -7.62 12.32
C PHE A 47 -5.57 -6.94 13.56
N ASP A 48 -6.36 -5.89 13.37
CA ASP A 48 -7.13 -5.27 14.44
C ASP A 48 -8.54 -5.88 14.48
N ALA A 49 -8.86 -6.58 15.58
CA ALA A 49 -10.16 -7.22 15.77
C ALA A 49 -11.34 -6.24 15.76
N GLN A 50 -11.09 -4.96 16.00
CA GLN A 50 -12.10 -3.88 16.00
C GLN A 50 -12.26 -3.23 14.62
N SER A 51 -11.39 -3.53 13.65
CA SER A 51 -11.50 -2.94 12.32
C SER A 51 -12.74 -3.44 11.58
N GLU A 52 -13.20 -2.62 10.65
CA GLU A 52 -14.32 -2.96 9.78
C GLU A 52 -14.01 -4.19 8.92
N LEU A 53 -12.80 -4.28 8.34
CA LEU A 53 -12.37 -5.44 7.56
C LEU A 53 -12.36 -6.74 8.39
N SER A 54 -11.97 -6.67 9.66
CA SER A 54 -12.01 -7.85 10.54
C SER A 54 -13.44 -8.31 10.81
N ALA A 55 -14.40 -7.39 10.91
CA ALA A 55 -15.82 -7.75 11.00
C ALA A 55 -16.31 -8.40 9.69
N VAL A 56 -15.92 -7.88 8.54
CA VAL A 56 -16.19 -8.48 7.22
C VAL A 56 -15.61 -9.90 7.14
N ASN A 57 -14.34 -10.08 7.46
CA ASN A 57 -13.68 -11.40 7.44
C ASN A 57 -14.39 -12.45 8.32
N ARG A 58 -14.96 -12.02 9.45
CA ARG A 58 -15.69 -12.94 10.34
C ARG A 58 -17.09 -13.30 9.85
N MET A 59 -17.79 -12.37 9.20
CA MET A 59 -19.24 -12.50 9.05
C MET A 59 -19.74 -12.50 7.60
N ALA A 60 -18.93 -12.05 6.62
CA ALA A 60 -19.41 -11.84 5.26
C ALA A 60 -19.76 -13.14 4.50
N ALA A 61 -19.27 -14.29 4.97
CA ALA A 61 -19.68 -15.60 4.44
C ALA A 61 -21.02 -16.11 4.97
N GLU A 62 -21.56 -15.47 6.03
CA GLU A 62 -22.83 -15.88 6.67
C GLU A 62 -23.95 -14.89 6.39
N ARG A 63 -23.61 -13.62 6.20
CA ARG A 63 -24.57 -12.55 5.92
C ARG A 63 -23.95 -11.42 5.15
N ILE A 64 -24.77 -10.62 4.47
CA ILE A 64 -24.36 -9.37 3.84
C ILE A 64 -23.92 -8.38 4.93
N MET A 65 -22.74 -7.81 4.78
CA MET A 65 -22.15 -6.87 5.72
C MET A 65 -22.20 -5.46 5.14
N PRO A 66 -22.67 -4.44 5.90
CA PRO A 66 -22.49 -3.05 5.50
C PRO A 66 -21.00 -2.69 5.60
N VAL A 67 -20.54 -1.87 4.66
CA VAL A 67 -19.17 -1.35 4.63
C VAL A 67 -19.17 0.15 4.35
N SER A 68 -18.16 0.82 4.94
CA SER A 68 -17.91 2.23 4.65
C SER A 68 -17.53 2.42 3.18
N ARG A 69 -17.77 3.63 2.65
CA ARG A 69 -17.30 3.99 1.30
C ARG A 69 -15.79 3.83 1.15
N GLU A 70 -15.04 4.01 2.23
CA GLU A 70 -13.59 3.83 2.28
C GLU A 70 -13.23 2.36 2.01
N LEU A 71 -13.74 1.44 2.82
CA LEU A 71 -13.42 0.02 2.68
C LEU A 71 -13.92 -0.52 1.33
N GLU A 72 -15.12 -0.11 0.90
CA GLU A 72 -15.65 -0.48 -0.42
C GLU A 72 -14.72 -0.04 -1.54
N SER A 73 -14.22 1.22 -1.50
CA SER A 73 -13.29 1.75 -2.51
C SER A 73 -11.97 0.97 -2.54
N ILE A 74 -11.39 0.68 -1.37
CA ILE A 74 -10.16 -0.10 -1.25
C ILE A 74 -10.34 -1.50 -1.82
N LEU A 75 -11.42 -2.20 -1.45
CA LEU A 75 -11.71 -3.54 -1.97
C LEU A 75 -11.88 -3.54 -3.49
N ARG A 76 -12.63 -2.59 -4.02
CA ARG A 76 -12.85 -2.43 -5.47
C ARG A 76 -11.53 -2.20 -6.22
N GLU A 77 -10.67 -1.37 -5.67
CA GLU A 77 -9.37 -1.09 -6.26
C GLU A 77 -8.48 -2.32 -6.26
N CYS A 78 -8.45 -3.07 -5.16
CA CYS A 78 -7.71 -4.34 -5.09
C CYS A 78 -8.24 -5.40 -6.07
N LEU A 79 -9.55 -5.53 -6.22
CA LEU A 79 -10.16 -6.43 -7.21
C LEU A 79 -9.79 -6.01 -8.65
N ARG A 80 -9.75 -4.70 -8.94
CA ARG A 80 -9.28 -4.19 -10.22
C ARG A 80 -7.81 -4.56 -10.47
N TYR A 81 -6.94 -4.41 -9.47
CA TYR A 81 -5.53 -4.80 -9.59
C TYR A 81 -5.35 -6.32 -9.73
N ASN A 82 -6.19 -7.13 -9.09
CA ASN A 82 -6.18 -8.57 -9.33
C ASN A 82 -6.38 -8.89 -10.81
N VAL A 83 -7.38 -8.26 -11.45
CA VAL A 83 -7.63 -8.44 -12.90
C VAL A 83 -6.46 -7.90 -13.73
N MET A 84 -5.93 -6.72 -13.43
CA MET A 84 -4.82 -6.10 -14.17
C MET A 84 -3.51 -6.89 -14.10
N THR A 85 -3.35 -7.73 -13.08
CA THR A 85 -2.16 -8.57 -12.85
C THR A 85 -2.38 -10.05 -13.16
N ASP A 86 -3.51 -10.40 -13.82
CA ASP A 86 -3.93 -11.78 -14.07
C ASP A 86 -3.89 -12.66 -12.82
N GLY A 87 -4.39 -12.14 -11.69
CA GLY A 87 -4.46 -12.83 -10.41
C GLY A 87 -3.14 -12.88 -9.63
N LEU A 88 -2.06 -12.26 -10.10
CA LEU A 88 -0.78 -12.29 -9.37
C LEU A 88 -0.78 -11.41 -8.11
N PHE A 89 -1.58 -10.34 -8.10
CA PHE A 89 -1.94 -9.62 -6.90
C PHE A 89 -3.29 -10.13 -6.40
N ASP A 90 -3.29 -10.86 -5.28
CA ASP A 90 -4.49 -11.47 -4.72
C ASP A 90 -4.57 -11.23 -3.21
N ILE A 91 -5.60 -10.50 -2.80
CA ILE A 91 -5.86 -10.14 -1.40
C ILE A 91 -6.46 -11.29 -0.59
N THR A 92 -6.73 -12.45 -1.22
CA THR A 92 -7.36 -13.61 -0.56
C THR A 92 -6.39 -14.76 -0.26
N VAL A 93 -5.08 -14.59 -0.54
CA VAL A 93 -4.06 -15.64 -0.37
C VAL A 93 -3.92 -16.20 1.06
N GLY A 94 -4.46 -15.50 2.06
CA GLY A 94 -4.51 -15.95 3.46
C GLY A 94 -5.74 -16.77 3.82
N SER A 95 -6.60 -17.13 2.86
CA SER A 95 -7.83 -17.88 3.10
C SER A 95 -7.58 -19.34 3.45
N ASP A 96 -8.48 -19.93 4.23
CA ASP A 96 -8.46 -21.35 4.54
C ASP A 96 -8.73 -22.18 3.27
N GLY A 97 -7.85 -23.14 2.97
CA GLY A 97 -7.96 -23.94 1.75
C GLY A 97 -7.88 -23.10 0.48
N TYR A 98 -7.04 -22.06 0.49
CA TYR A 98 -6.88 -21.10 -0.61
C TYR A 98 -6.77 -21.78 -1.98
N ASP A 99 -7.54 -21.27 -2.93
CA ASP A 99 -7.35 -21.44 -4.37
C ASP A 99 -7.46 -20.06 -5.08
N ASN A 100 -6.82 -19.91 -6.23
CA ASN A 100 -6.73 -18.64 -6.95
C ASN A 100 -8.06 -18.11 -7.54
N ARG A 101 -9.17 -18.80 -7.31
CA ARG A 101 -10.52 -18.35 -7.71
C ARG A 101 -11.27 -17.70 -6.55
N MET A 102 -10.74 -17.80 -5.32
CA MET A 102 -11.41 -17.27 -4.12
C MET A 102 -11.68 -15.77 -4.20
N VAL A 103 -10.83 -15.01 -4.89
CA VAL A 103 -11.04 -13.56 -5.10
C VAL A 103 -12.38 -13.27 -5.81
N HIS A 104 -12.86 -14.17 -6.67
CA HIS A 104 -14.15 -14.04 -7.36
C HIS A 104 -15.37 -14.37 -6.48
N ASP A 105 -15.13 -14.91 -5.29
CA ASP A 105 -16.17 -15.16 -4.29
C ASP A 105 -16.46 -13.95 -3.41
N ILE A 106 -15.73 -12.83 -3.59
CA ILE A 106 -16.06 -11.54 -3.01
C ILE A 106 -17.17 -10.90 -3.83
N ILE A 107 -18.32 -10.66 -3.20
CA ILE A 107 -19.46 -9.95 -3.81
C ILE A 107 -19.42 -8.51 -3.32
N LEU A 108 -19.25 -7.58 -4.24
CA LEU A 108 -19.18 -6.14 -3.96
C LEU A 108 -20.13 -5.38 -4.91
N PRO A 109 -21.44 -5.26 -4.58
CA PRO A 109 -22.45 -4.70 -5.48
C PRO A 109 -22.26 -3.21 -5.79
N GLY A 110 -21.62 -2.46 -4.86
CA GLY A 110 -21.42 -1.03 -5.01
C GLY A 110 -22.50 -0.18 -4.31
N ASP A 111 -23.22 -0.80 -3.40
CA ASP A 111 -24.29 -0.20 -2.60
C ASP A 111 -23.92 -0.01 -1.12
N GLY A 112 -22.62 -0.07 -0.80
CA GLY A 112 -22.14 -0.01 0.58
C GLY A 112 -22.22 -1.36 1.31
N THR A 113 -22.28 -2.46 0.57
CA THR A 113 -22.31 -3.81 1.18
C THR A 113 -21.26 -4.76 0.57
N VAL A 114 -20.90 -5.80 1.33
CA VAL A 114 -20.04 -6.89 0.90
C VAL A 114 -20.56 -8.23 1.43
N ALA A 115 -20.36 -9.29 0.64
CA ALA A 115 -20.62 -10.66 1.06
C ALA A 115 -19.58 -11.61 0.47
N PHE A 116 -19.39 -12.77 1.08
CA PHE A 116 -18.54 -13.82 0.56
C PHE A 116 -19.37 -15.05 0.21
N ARG A 117 -19.15 -15.62 -0.98
CA ARG A 117 -19.84 -16.86 -1.42
C ARG A 117 -19.28 -18.10 -0.74
N ARG A 118 -18.10 -18.00 -0.13
CA ARG A 118 -17.37 -19.15 0.41
C ARG A 118 -16.97 -18.91 1.86
N ARG A 119 -17.19 -19.91 2.73
CA ARG A 119 -16.62 -19.91 4.07
C ARG A 119 -15.11 -20.11 4.01
N GLY A 120 -14.39 -19.57 4.99
CA GLY A 120 -12.93 -19.60 5.05
C GLY A 120 -12.24 -18.55 4.16
N LEU A 121 -12.99 -17.78 3.37
CA LEU A 121 -12.43 -16.64 2.65
C LEU A 121 -11.96 -15.57 3.64
N TYR A 122 -10.71 -15.13 3.46
CA TYR A 122 -10.08 -14.13 4.30
C TYR A 122 -9.39 -13.09 3.43
N VAL A 123 -9.73 -11.84 3.63
CA VAL A 123 -9.15 -10.69 2.93
C VAL A 123 -8.04 -10.06 3.76
N ASN A 124 -6.87 -9.92 3.16
CA ASN A 124 -5.71 -9.22 3.73
C ASN A 124 -5.24 -8.12 2.78
N LEU A 125 -5.31 -6.88 3.24
CA LEU A 125 -4.97 -5.68 2.47
C LEU A 125 -3.58 -5.12 2.79
N SER A 126 -2.79 -5.77 3.65
CA SER A 126 -1.51 -5.25 4.14
C SER A 126 -0.49 -4.95 3.04
N GLY A 127 -0.52 -5.69 1.93
CA GLY A 127 0.32 -5.45 0.75
C GLY A 127 -0.15 -4.29 -0.15
N PHE A 128 -1.15 -3.51 0.27
CA PHE A 128 -1.72 -2.41 -0.52
C PHE A 128 -1.86 -1.11 0.28
N LEU A 129 -2.21 -1.22 1.58
CA LEU A 129 -2.70 -0.08 2.36
C LEU A 129 -1.71 1.08 2.49
N LYS A 130 -0.40 0.82 2.56
CA LYS A 130 0.59 1.91 2.68
C LYS A 130 0.64 2.77 1.43
N GLY A 131 0.64 2.15 0.25
CA GLY A 131 0.58 2.87 -1.01
C GLY A 131 -0.72 3.65 -1.18
N TYR A 132 -1.86 3.04 -0.84
CA TYR A 132 -3.15 3.71 -0.84
C TYR A 132 -3.17 4.93 0.11
N ALA A 133 -2.65 4.77 1.33
CA ALA A 133 -2.53 5.86 2.30
C ALA A 133 -1.64 6.99 1.78
N LEU A 134 -0.48 6.68 1.17
CA LEU A 134 0.40 7.68 0.58
C LEU A 134 -0.28 8.49 -0.53
N GLU A 135 -1.15 7.90 -1.34
CA GLU A 135 -1.91 8.65 -2.35
C GLU A 135 -2.91 9.61 -1.69
N GLN A 136 -3.58 9.20 -0.60
CA GLN A 136 -4.45 10.11 0.15
C GLN A 136 -3.64 11.26 0.79
N VAL A 137 -2.48 10.95 1.36
CA VAL A 137 -1.55 11.94 1.93
C VAL A 137 -1.05 12.93 0.86
N ARG A 138 -0.75 12.46 -0.34
CA ARG A 138 -0.38 13.31 -1.49
C ARG A 138 -1.47 14.35 -1.79
N HIS A 139 -2.74 13.94 -1.76
CA HIS A 139 -3.86 14.86 -1.99
C HIS A 139 -3.97 15.91 -0.88
N ILE A 140 -3.81 15.52 0.38
CA ILE A 140 -3.85 16.45 1.52
C ILE A 140 -2.72 17.47 1.40
N ILE A 141 -1.48 17.03 1.21
CA ILE A 141 -0.30 17.89 1.10
C ILE A 141 -0.43 18.88 -0.07
N LYS A 142 -0.89 18.41 -1.24
CA LYS A 142 -1.15 19.27 -2.40
C LYS A 142 -2.28 20.25 -2.14
N GLY A 143 -3.35 19.81 -1.48
CA GLY A 143 -4.51 20.65 -1.12
C GLY A 143 -4.14 21.79 -0.18
N ALA A 144 -3.13 21.61 0.66
CA ALA A 144 -2.56 22.62 1.54
C ALA A 144 -1.57 23.59 0.84
N GLY A 145 -1.39 23.51 -0.48
CA GLY A 145 -0.46 24.36 -1.23
C GLY A 145 1.02 23.96 -1.09
N ILE A 146 1.34 22.85 -0.44
CA ILE A 146 2.71 22.40 -0.24
C ILE A 146 3.21 21.72 -1.52
N THR A 147 4.29 22.22 -2.08
CA THR A 147 4.82 21.81 -3.39
C THR A 147 5.99 20.85 -3.30
N ALA A 148 6.64 20.72 -2.14
CA ALA A 148 7.75 19.79 -1.94
C ALA A 148 7.61 19.04 -0.61
N ALA A 149 7.53 17.71 -0.68
CA ALA A 149 7.41 16.83 0.48
C ALA A 149 8.03 15.46 0.22
N LEU A 150 8.56 14.86 1.29
CA LEU A 150 8.95 13.44 1.33
C LEU A 150 8.20 12.77 2.48
N VAL A 151 7.45 11.71 2.18
CA VAL A 151 6.77 10.91 3.20
C VAL A 151 7.25 9.46 3.08
N ASN A 152 7.78 8.93 4.19
CA ASN A 152 8.32 7.58 4.27
C ASN A 152 7.52 6.76 5.28
N MET A 153 6.94 5.64 4.85
CA MET A 153 6.19 4.69 5.67
C MET A 153 6.98 3.38 5.81
N GLY A 154 7.80 3.30 6.88
CA GLY A 154 8.51 2.07 7.25
C GLY A 154 9.57 1.61 6.25
N ASN A 155 10.18 2.52 5.52
CA ASN A 155 11.23 2.29 4.52
C ASN A 155 10.85 1.41 3.32
N SER A 156 9.63 0.89 3.28
CA SER A 156 9.13 0.08 2.16
C SER A 156 8.26 0.86 1.21
N SER A 157 7.74 2.01 1.64
CA SER A 157 6.81 2.81 0.85
C SER A 157 7.13 4.29 1.06
N VAL A 158 7.67 4.92 0.03
CA VAL A 158 8.13 6.32 0.07
C VAL A 158 7.44 7.09 -1.04
N MET A 159 6.91 8.27 -0.72
CA MET A 159 6.32 9.22 -1.67
C MET A 159 7.11 10.52 -1.64
N ALA A 160 7.58 10.94 -2.81
CA ALA A 160 8.17 12.24 -3.05
C ALA A 160 7.21 13.12 -3.87
N LEU A 161 6.98 14.32 -3.38
CA LEU A 161 6.28 15.39 -4.08
C LEU A 161 7.26 16.50 -4.39
N GLY A 162 7.30 16.96 -5.65
CA GLY A 162 8.21 18.00 -6.07
C GLY A 162 9.67 17.73 -5.70
N ARG A 163 10.42 18.77 -5.42
CA ARG A 163 11.84 18.70 -5.10
C ARG A 163 12.26 19.81 -4.13
N PRO A 164 13.27 19.57 -3.29
CA PRO A 164 13.90 20.65 -2.51
C PRO A 164 14.54 21.70 -3.42
N ASP A 165 14.64 22.94 -2.93
CA ASP A 165 15.26 24.04 -3.66
C ASP A 165 16.71 23.70 -4.06
N GLY A 166 17.04 23.97 -5.32
CA GLY A 166 18.38 23.73 -5.87
C GLY A 166 18.73 22.25 -6.11
N GLN A 167 17.78 21.32 -5.90
CA GLN A 167 17.98 19.88 -6.11
C GLN A 167 17.14 19.35 -7.28
N ASN A 168 17.55 18.21 -7.84
CA ASN A 168 16.79 17.55 -8.91
C ASN A 168 15.63 16.70 -8.41
N GLY A 169 15.58 16.42 -7.10
CA GLY A 169 14.58 15.59 -6.42
C GLY A 169 15.03 15.23 -5.01
N TRP A 170 14.32 14.30 -4.41
CA TRP A 170 14.61 13.74 -3.10
C TRP A 170 15.48 12.50 -3.26
N GLU A 171 16.65 12.48 -2.61
CA GLU A 171 17.50 11.29 -2.58
C GLU A 171 16.98 10.30 -1.55
N VAL A 172 16.65 9.08 -2.00
CA VAL A 172 16.12 8.01 -1.17
C VAL A 172 17.02 6.79 -1.29
N SER A 173 17.52 6.31 -0.16
CA SER A 173 18.30 5.07 -0.10
C SER A 173 17.34 3.86 0.02
N PHE A 174 17.65 2.79 -0.71
CA PHE A 174 16.91 1.53 -0.68
C PHE A 174 17.86 0.33 -0.73
N GLY A 175 17.33 -0.88 -0.52
CA GLY A 175 18.11 -2.12 -0.51
C GLY A 175 18.25 -2.74 0.88
N ASN A 176 18.83 -3.94 0.95
CA ASN A 176 18.95 -4.74 2.15
C ASN A 176 20.41 -4.89 2.64
N GLY A 177 20.59 -4.81 3.95
CA GLY A 177 21.86 -5.10 4.61
C GLY A 177 23.01 -4.16 4.21
N SER A 178 24.12 -4.72 3.72
CA SER A 178 25.32 -3.97 3.35
C SER A 178 25.24 -3.30 1.98
N ARG A 179 24.28 -3.67 1.15
CA ARG A 179 24.08 -3.07 -0.18
C ARG A 179 22.95 -2.09 -0.14
N LYS A 180 23.29 -0.82 -0.13
CA LYS A 180 22.34 0.30 -0.25
C LYS A 180 22.63 1.02 -1.56
N ASP A 181 21.59 1.17 -2.36
CA ASP A 181 21.59 1.99 -3.56
C ASP A 181 20.78 3.25 -3.28
N THR A 182 20.88 4.28 -4.13
CA THR A 182 20.18 5.55 -3.97
C THR A 182 19.46 5.88 -5.27
N VAL A 183 18.24 6.40 -5.15
CA VAL A 183 17.45 6.90 -6.27
C VAL A 183 16.98 8.31 -5.97
N THR A 184 16.94 9.17 -7.00
CA THR A 184 16.38 10.52 -6.92
C THR A 184 14.93 10.50 -7.39
N LEU A 185 14.00 10.91 -6.52
CA LEU A 185 12.56 10.93 -6.78
C LEU A 185 12.04 12.36 -6.91
N CYS A 186 11.23 12.62 -7.93
CA CYS A 186 10.50 13.88 -8.12
C CYS A 186 9.08 13.53 -8.63
N ASP A 187 8.05 13.83 -7.86
CA ASP A 187 6.66 13.42 -8.12
C ASP A 187 6.50 11.91 -8.37
N GLN A 188 7.26 11.12 -7.64
CA GLN A 188 7.35 9.67 -7.76
C GLN A 188 7.28 9.01 -6.39
N CYS A 189 7.06 7.69 -6.41
CA CYS A 189 7.08 6.82 -5.24
C CYS A 189 8.10 5.71 -5.43
N LEU A 190 8.68 5.27 -4.33
CA LEU A 190 9.48 4.06 -4.24
C LEU A 190 8.74 3.08 -3.34
N THR A 191 8.45 1.89 -3.86
CA THR A 191 7.84 0.81 -3.08
C THR A 191 8.71 -0.43 -3.16
N THR A 192 8.88 -1.11 -2.03
CA THR A 192 9.74 -2.28 -1.91
C THR A 192 8.98 -3.43 -1.27
N SER A 193 8.92 -4.54 -1.97
CA SER A 193 8.45 -5.82 -1.45
C SER A 193 9.62 -6.76 -1.22
N GLY A 194 9.61 -7.49 -0.12
CA GLY A 194 10.73 -8.37 0.17
C GLY A 194 10.55 -9.25 1.40
N ASN A 195 11.45 -10.23 1.50
CA ASN A 195 11.64 -11.07 2.67
C ASN A 195 12.98 -10.70 3.31
N ASP A 196 12.96 -10.04 4.48
CA ASP A 196 14.17 -9.59 5.19
C ASP A 196 14.97 -10.75 5.77
N SER A 197 14.26 -11.82 6.12
CA SER A 197 14.87 -13.02 6.72
C SER A 197 14.02 -14.26 6.44
N PRO A 198 14.58 -15.46 6.59
CA PRO A 198 13.81 -16.71 6.47
C PRO A 198 12.62 -16.79 7.46
N ALA A 199 12.72 -16.09 8.60
CA ALA A 199 11.66 -16.06 9.62
C ALA A 199 10.53 -15.05 9.31
N ARG A 200 10.74 -14.10 8.38
CA ARG A 200 9.78 -13.05 8.02
C ARG A 200 9.23 -13.20 6.60
N ARG A 201 9.00 -14.43 6.19
CA ARG A 201 8.34 -14.72 4.92
C ARG A 201 6.84 -14.46 5.06
N HIS A 202 6.28 -13.67 4.17
CA HIS A 202 4.86 -13.32 4.19
C HIS A 202 4.23 -13.22 2.79
N ILE A 203 5.07 -13.23 1.73
CA ILE A 203 4.56 -13.15 0.36
C ILE A 203 4.24 -14.55 -0.14
N VAL A 204 2.97 -14.74 -0.51
CA VAL A 204 2.43 -16.00 -1.06
C VAL A 204 2.38 -15.90 -2.57
N ASN A 205 2.77 -16.97 -3.28
CA ASN A 205 2.54 -17.09 -4.71
C ASN A 205 1.08 -17.55 -4.95
N PRO A 206 0.22 -16.73 -5.57
CA PRO A 206 -1.18 -17.07 -5.78
C PRO A 206 -1.40 -18.31 -6.65
N ALA A 207 -0.49 -18.60 -7.57
CA ALA A 207 -0.60 -19.79 -8.44
C ALA A 207 -0.39 -21.12 -7.69
N THR A 208 0.34 -21.09 -6.56
CA THR A 208 0.69 -22.29 -5.80
C THR A 208 0.14 -22.32 -4.38
N GLY A 209 -0.34 -21.18 -3.86
CA GLY A 209 -0.75 -20.99 -2.46
C GLY A 209 0.41 -21.12 -1.45
N LYS A 210 1.68 -21.08 -1.90
CA LYS A 210 2.84 -21.29 -1.04
C LYS A 210 3.60 -20.00 -0.81
N LEU A 211 4.19 -19.86 0.39
CA LEU A 211 5.13 -18.81 0.70
C LEU A 211 6.35 -18.87 -0.23
N ILE A 212 6.78 -17.70 -0.70
CA ILE A 212 7.99 -17.60 -1.52
C ILE A 212 9.21 -17.68 -0.61
N GLU A 213 10.14 -18.56 -0.96
CA GLU A 213 11.38 -18.76 -0.23
C GLU A 213 12.49 -17.80 -0.65
N GLY A 214 13.51 -17.69 0.21
CA GLY A 214 14.69 -16.88 -0.02
C GLY A 214 14.57 -15.46 0.56
N CYS A 215 15.75 -14.83 0.70
CA CYS A 215 15.89 -13.43 1.15
C CYS A 215 16.21 -12.59 -0.08
N ARG A 216 15.25 -11.80 -0.54
CA ARG A 216 15.41 -10.83 -1.63
C ARG A 216 14.46 -9.68 -1.45
N SER A 217 14.71 -8.60 -2.15
CA SER A 217 13.79 -7.47 -2.27
C SER A 217 13.66 -7.05 -3.71
N VAL A 218 12.52 -6.46 -4.04
CA VAL A 218 12.23 -5.86 -5.33
C VAL A 218 11.71 -4.46 -5.06
N SER A 219 12.35 -3.48 -5.65
CA SER A 219 11.98 -2.08 -5.53
C SER A 219 11.45 -1.56 -6.86
N VAL A 220 10.37 -0.78 -6.80
CA VAL A 220 9.71 -0.19 -7.96
C VAL A 220 9.60 1.32 -7.76
N VAL A 221 10.02 2.08 -8.75
CA VAL A 221 9.75 3.52 -8.84
C VAL A 221 8.60 3.73 -9.81
N ASN A 222 7.58 4.47 -9.37
CA ASN A 222 6.37 4.73 -10.14
C ASN A 222 5.75 6.06 -9.67
N ARG A 223 4.75 6.58 -10.36
CA ARG A 223 4.07 7.83 -9.98
C ARG A 223 2.94 7.65 -8.97
N ASN A 224 2.42 6.44 -8.83
CA ASN A 224 1.33 6.12 -7.92
C ASN A 224 1.78 5.07 -6.91
N ALA A 225 1.74 5.39 -5.62
CA ALA A 225 2.24 4.51 -4.57
C ALA A 225 1.41 3.23 -4.43
N ALA A 226 0.10 3.28 -4.65
CA ALA A 226 -0.76 2.10 -4.61
C ALA A 226 -0.42 1.13 -5.75
N GLU A 227 -0.22 1.63 -6.96
CA GLU A 227 0.29 0.81 -8.09
C GLU A 227 1.67 0.23 -7.78
N GLY A 228 2.54 1.01 -7.17
CA GLY A 228 3.89 0.57 -6.78
C GLY A 228 3.86 -0.61 -5.81
N GLU A 229 2.98 -0.61 -4.79
CA GLU A 229 2.80 -1.74 -3.87
C GLU A 229 2.38 -3.02 -4.62
N VAL A 230 1.43 -2.90 -5.53
CA VAL A 230 0.98 -4.01 -6.37
C VAL A 230 2.12 -4.53 -7.25
N LEU A 231 2.80 -3.63 -7.95
CA LEU A 231 3.89 -3.98 -8.87
C LEU A 231 5.07 -4.61 -8.13
N SER A 232 5.52 -4.04 -7.01
CA SER A 232 6.65 -4.58 -6.26
C SER A 232 6.34 -5.99 -5.74
N THR A 233 5.10 -6.25 -5.30
CA THR A 233 4.63 -7.58 -4.88
C THR A 233 4.60 -8.54 -6.06
N CYS A 234 4.01 -8.17 -7.19
CA CYS A 234 3.92 -9.02 -8.38
C CYS A 234 5.30 -9.34 -8.97
N LEU A 235 6.19 -8.36 -9.04
CA LEU A 235 7.56 -8.54 -9.54
C LEU A 235 8.46 -9.30 -8.54
N PHE A 236 8.14 -9.25 -7.24
CA PHE A 236 8.75 -10.14 -6.27
C PHE A 236 8.32 -11.60 -6.52
N ILE A 237 7.07 -11.85 -6.88
CA ILE A 237 6.54 -13.19 -7.21
C ILE A 237 7.14 -13.69 -8.53
N ASP A 238 7.01 -12.90 -9.60
CA ASP A 238 7.56 -13.21 -10.94
C ASP A 238 8.33 -12.01 -11.53
N PRO A 239 9.67 -11.97 -11.34
CA PRO A 239 10.50 -10.84 -11.80
C PRO A 239 10.58 -10.68 -13.33
N ARG A 240 10.13 -11.67 -14.11
CA ARG A 240 10.17 -11.63 -15.58
C ARG A 240 8.86 -11.16 -16.19
N ARG A 241 7.81 -11.01 -15.38
CA ARG A 241 6.51 -10.58 -15.85
C ARG A 241 6.49 -9.11 -16.19
N THR A 242 5.77 -8.75 -17.23
CA THR A 242 5.51 -7.37 -17.64
C THR A 242 4.04 -7.03 -17.41
N PHE A 243 3.77 -5.77 -17.03
CA PHE A 243 2.44 -5.30 -16.70
C PHE A 243 2.08 -4.05 -17.53
N PRO A 244 1.71 -4.23 -18.82
CA PRO A 244 1.47 -3.11 -19.74
C PRO A 244 0.27 -2.24 -19.35
N ALA A 245 -0.63 -2.74 -18.51
CA ALA A 245 -1.78 -1.99 -18.00
C ALA A 245 -1.42 -0.93 -16.95
N PHE A 246 -0.20 -0.96 -16.41
CA PHE A 246 0.29 0.03 -15.45
C PHE A 246 1.04 1.16 -16.15
N SER A 247 0.95 2.34 -15.58
CA SER A 247 1.75 3.49 -16.01
C SER A 247 3.24 3.20 -15.87
N ASN A 248 4.09 3.93 -16.62
CA ASN A 248 5.54 3.74 -16.63
C ASN A 248 6.11 3.53 -15.22
N TYR A 249 6.71 2.38 -15.00
CA TYR A 249 7.43 2.03 -13.78
C TYR A 249 8.86 1.63 -14.09
N LEU A 250 9.76 1.85 -13.14
CA LEU A 250 11.15 1.43 -13.20
C LEU A 250 11.39 0.39 -12.11
N LEU A 251 11.88 -0.78 -12.50
CA LEU A 251 12.37 -1.82 -11.61
C LEU A 251 13.84 -1.52 -11.25
N ILE A 252 14.16 -1.46 -9.98
CA ILE A 252 15.50 -1.16 -9.46
C ILE A 252 15.92 -2.13 -8.37
#